data_91dd8fb18576de2997db23fe2ac602bf
#
_entry.id   91dd8fb18576de2997db23fe2ac602bf
#
_cell.length_a   1.000
_cell.length_b   1.000
_cell.length_c   1.000
_cell.angle_alpha   90.00
_cell.angle_beta   90.00
_cell.angle_gamma   90.00
#
_symmetry.space_group_name_H-M   'P 1'
#
loop_
_entity.id
_entity.type
_entity.pdbx_description
1 polymer ?
#
loop_
_entity_poly.entity_id
_entity_poly.type
_entity_poly.pdbx_seq_one_letter_code
_entity_poly.pdbx_strand_id
1 'polypeptide(L)'
;MTSGGTLTNVINACNNPVRLVESGPAGGAILATSIAEDLKLDKVISFDMGGTTAKITIIENQKAIKAREFEVDRKARFKKGSGLPLRIPVIEMVEIGAGGGSIARVNKLDQIITGPDSAGSNPGPACYSNGGDNPTITDADLVIGKIDADKFAGGKIDLSKEFAKNAITKNISDKLNIKTETAALAISEIVDETMSNAARVHTVEQGHETSNRTLIGFGGAAPLHISRVAEKLRVKKIIIPTNASVGSAVGFLKAPVGYEVVKSLSLIHI
;
A
#
# COMPACT_ATOMS: atom_id res chain seq x y z
N MET A 1 5.30 -5.33 -18.04
CA MET A 1 4.09 -4.46 -17.96
C MET A 1 4.55 -3.02 -17.81
N THR A 2 3.86 -2.07 -18.41
CA THR A 2 4.12 -0.64 -18.29
C THR A 2 3.43 -0.08 -17.03
N SER A 3 3.85 1.10 -16.58
CA SER A 3 3.20 1.86 -15.50
C SER A 3 1.72 2.21 -15.80
N GLY A 4 1.34 2.23 -17.09
CA GLY A 4 -0.06 2.40 -17.54
C GLY A 4 -0.92 1.13 -17.47
N GLY A 5 -0.38 0.01 -16.98
CA GLY A 5 -1.11 -1.25 -16.78
C GLY A 5 -1.27 -2.11 -18.03
N THR A 6 -0.41 -1.96 -19.05
CA THR A 6 -0.45 -2.78 -20.27
C THR A 6 0.84 -3.56 -20.48
N LEU A 7 0.75 -4.73 -21.12
CA LEU A 7 1.92 -5.47 -21.54
C LEU A 7 2.55 -4.81 -22.79
N THR A 8 3.86 -4.78 -22.83
CA THR A 8 4.63 -4.33 -24.00
C THR A 8 5.68 -5.38 -24.36
N ASN A 9 6.25 -5.31 -25.55
CA ASN A 9 7.33 -6.21 -25.95
C ASN A 9 8.66 -5.84 -25.29
N VAL A 10 9.59 -6.78 -25.25
CA VAL A 10 10.90 -6.61 -24.59
C VAL A 10 11.72 -5.50 -25.24
N ILE A 11 11.68 -5.35 -26.56
CA ILE A 11 12.42 -4.32 -27.30
C ILE A 11 11.99 -2.93 -26.86
N ASN A 12 10.67 -2.68 -26.80
CA ASN A 12 10.13 -1.41 -26.34
C ASN A 12 10.44 -1.16 -24.87
N ALA A 13 10.42 -2.19 -24.03
CA ALA A 13 10.79 -2.07 -22.62
C ALA A 13 12.27 -1.69 -22.44
N CYS A 14 13.17 -2.30 -23.19
CA CYS A 14 14.61 -1.98 -23.17
C CYS A 14 14.89 -0.54 -23.68
N ASN A 15 14.20 -0.13 -24.74
CA ASN A 15 14.37 1.21 -25.31
C ASN A 15 13.78 2.33 -24.44
N ASN A 16 12.78 2.02 -23.64
CA ASN A 16 12.05 2.99 -22.80
C ASN A 16 11.83 2.47 -21.38
N PRO A 17 12.87 2.15 -20.59
CA PRO A 17 12.74 1.54 -19.28
C PRO A 17 11.99 2.43 -18.27
N VAL A 18 12.00 3.74 -18.45
CA VAL A 18 11.25 4.71 -17.64
C VAL A 18 9.75 4.40 -17.59
N ARG A 19 9.20 3.76 -18.63
CA ARG A 19 7.77 3.35 -18.66
C ARG A 19 7.42 2.19 -17.72
N LEU A 20 8.42 1.58 -17.08
CA LEU A 20 8.25 0.44 -16.19
C LEU A 20 8.35 0.80 -14.69
N VAL A 21 8.60 2.06 -14.36
CA VAL A 21 8.92 2.52 -12.99
C VAL A 21 7.87 2.09 -11.96
N GLU A 22 6.58 2.23 -12.29
CA GLU A 22 5.45 1.86 -11.42
C GLU A 22 4.75 0.56 -11.86
N SER A 23 5.44 -0.34 -12.56
CA SER A 23 4.84 -1.56 -13.09
C SER A 23 4.30 -2.50 -11.99
N GLY A 24 5.01 -2.64 -10.86
CA GLY A 24 4.57 -3.48 -9.75
C GLY A 24 3.20 -3.05 -9.19
N PRO A 25 3.06 -1.80 -8.73
CA PRO A 25 1.78 -1.24 -8.27
C PRO A 25 0.68 -1.28 -9.32
N ALA A 26 1.02 -1.06 -10.60
CA ALA A 26 0.07 -1.17 -11.69
C ALA A 26 -0.55 -2.57 -11.79
N GLY A 27 0.20 -3.63 -11.47
CA GLY A 27 -0.31 -5.00 -11.40
C GLY A 27 -1.44 -5.14 -10.38
N GLY A 28 -1.28 -4.57 -9.20
CA GLY A 28 -2.33 -4.56 -8.19
C GLY A 28 -3.60 -3.85 -8.65
N ALA A 29 -3.45 -2.69 -9.29
CA ALA A 29 -4.58 -1.94 -9.86
C ALA A 29 -5.30 -2.74 -10.97
N ILE A 30 -4.57 -3.47 -11.81
CA ILE A 30 -5.15 -4.35 -12.84
C ILE A 30 -5.92 -5.51 -12.22
N LEU A 31 -5.40 -6.13 -11.14
CA LEU A 31 -6.14 -7.15 -10.42
C LEU A 31 -7.48 -6.60 -9.91
N ALA A 32 -7.44 -5.45 -9.23
CA ALA A 32 -8.65 -4.84 -8.69
C ALA A 32 -9.65 -4.43 -9.80
N THR A 33 -9.15 -3.96 -10.95
CA THR A 33 -9.96 -3.66 -12.14
C THR A 33 -10.65 -4.92 -12.66
N SER A 34 -9.90 -6.03 -12.82
CA SER A 34 -10.49 -7.30 -13.27
C SER A 34 -11.57 -7.81 -12.30
N ILE A 35 -11.35 -7.70 -10.98
CA ILE A 35 -12.38 -8.06 -9.99
C ILE A 35 -13.61 -7.14 -10.10
N ALA A 36 -13.39 -5.85 -10.36
CA ALA A 36 -14.49 -4.90 -10.54
C ALA A 36 -15.30 -5.23 -11.80
N GLU A 37 -14.66 -5.64 -12.89
CA GLU A 37 -15.32 -6.12 -14.13
C GLU A 37 -16.12 -7.40 -13.87
N ASP A 38 -15.50 -8.42 -13.27
CA ASP A 38 -16.12 -9.71 -12.99
C ASP A 38 -17.37 -9.59 -12.10
N LEU A 39 -17.33 -8.66 -11.13
CA LEU A 39 -18.41 -8.41 -10.17
C LEU A 39 -19.32 -7.23 -10.52
N LYS A 40 -19.09 -6.58 -11.67
CA LYS A 40 -19.85 -5.40 -12.15
C LYS A 40 -19.90 -4.29 -11.11
N LEU A 41 -18.73 -3.93 -10.55
CA LEU A 41 -18.58 -2.89 -9.54
C LEU A 41 -18.10 -1.60 -10.21
N ASP A 42 -18.90 -0.55 -10.18
CA ASP A 42 -18.56 0.72 -10.82
C ASP A 42 -17.64 1.60 -9.95
N LYS A 43 -17.72 1.47 -8.63
CA LYS A 43 -17.02 2.34 -7.68
C LYS A 43 -16.19 1.52 -6.72
N VAL A 44 -14.88 1.50 -6.94
CA VAL A 44 -13.95 0.69 -6.12
C VAL A 44 -12.78 1.53 -5.64
N ILE A 45 -12.30 1.24 -4.44
CA ILE A 45 -10.98 1.63 -3.94
C ILE A 45 -10.16 0.36 -3.84
N SER A 46 -9.03 0.31 -4.55
CA SER A 46 -8.02 -0.73 -4.40
C SER A 46 -7.06 -0.35 -3.28
N PHE A 47 -6.77 -1.32 -2.41
CA PHE A 47 -5.89 -1.16 -1.27
C PHE A 47 -4.85 -2.28 -1.27
N ASP A 48 -3.63 -1.94 -1.68
CA ASP A 48 -2.48 -2.85 -1.70
C ASP A 48 -1.52 -2.49 -0.58
N MET A 49 -1.34 -3.37 0.41
CA MET A 49 -0.39 -3.16 1.49
C MET A 49 0.55 -4.34 1.61
N GLY A 50 1.82 -4.06 1.40
CA GLY A 50 2.92 -4.99 1.57
C GLY A 50 3.70 -4.77 2.87
N GLY A 51 4.98 -5.19 2.86
CA GLY A 51 5.88 -5.02 4.00
C GLY A 51 6.41 -3.59 4.18
N THR A 52 6.47 -2.78 3.11
CA THR A 52 7.15 -1.47 3.12
C THR A 52 6.18 -0.31 2.90
N THR A 53 5.25 -0.46 1.96
CA THR A 53 4.34 0.60 1.53
C THR A 53 2.91 0.10 1.38
N ALA A 54 1.96 1.02 1.48
CA ALA A 54 0.59 0.82 1.04
C ALA A 54 0.29 1.70 -0.18
N LYS A 55 -0.50 1.20 -1.11
CA LYS A 55 -0.89 1.88 -2.34
C LYS A 55 -2.40 1.85 -2.49
N ILE A 56 -2.95 2.98 -2.89
CA ILE A 56 -4.38 3.16 -3.05
C ILE A 56 -4.65 3.67 -4.45
N THR A 57 -5.53 2.98 -5.16
CA THR A 57 -5.97 3.31 -6.53
C THR A 57 -7.48 3.40 -6.57
N ILE A 58 -8.00 4.35 -7.35
CA ILE A 58 -9.43 4.52 -7.56
C ILE A 58 -9.82 3.90 -8.90
N ILE A 59 -10.90 3.13 -8.89
CA ILE A 59 -11.48 2.50 -10.06
C ILE A 59 -12.89 3.03 -10.23
N GLU A 60 -13.16 3.61 -11.40
CA GLU A 60 -14.46 4.16 -11.82
C GLU A 60 -14.93 3.45 -13.07
N ASN A 61 -16.20 3.03 -13.06
CA ASN A 61 -16.79 2.32 -14.20
C ASN A 61 -15.90 1.18 -14.69
N GLN A 62 -15.37 0.38 -13.73
CA GLN A 62 -14.51 -0.77 -13.98
C GLN A 62 -13.18 -0.43 -14.68
N LYS A 63 -12.69 0.80 -14.52
CA LYS A 63 -11.40 1.25 -15.07
C LYS A 63 -10.60 2.00 -14.03
N ALA A 64 -9.34 1.65 -13.90
CA ALA A 64 -8.41 2.42 -13.06
C ALA A 64 -8.19 3.81 -13.66
N ILE A 65 -8.22 4.83 -12.82
CA ILE A 65 -7.92 6.20 -13.23
C ILE A 65 -6.48 6.28 -13.69
N LYS A 66 -6.22 6.99 -14.80
CA LYS A 66 -4.89 7.16 -15.39
C LYS A 66 -4.48 8.62 -15.36
N ALA A 67 -3.20 8.86 -15.06
CA ALA A 67 -2.56 10.15 -15.19
C ALA A 67 -1.53 10.13 -16.33
N ARG A 68 -1.19 11.32 -16.85
CA ARG A 68 -0.17 11.51 -17.89
C ARG A 68 1.16 11.96 -17.34
N GLU A 69 1.19 12.24 -16.05
CA GLU A 69 2.39 12.70 -15.34
C GLU A 69 2.44 12.03 -13.97
N PHE A 70 3.62 11.66 -13.59
CA PHE A 70 3.93 11.04 -12.31
C PHE A 70 5.13 11.77 -11.70
N GLU A 71 5.13 11.98 -10.39
CA GLU A 71 6.23 12.63 -9.69
C GLU A 71 7.02 11.62 -8.86
N VAL A 72 8.33 11.55 -9.09
CA VAL A 72 9.27 10.79 -8.27
C VAL A 72 9.97 11.70 -7.26
N ASP A 73 10.46 11.11 -6.17
CA ASP A 73 11.25 11.82 -5.13
C ASP A 73 10.55 13.07 -4.57
N ARG A 74 9.26 12.94 -4.23
CA ARG A 74 8.51 14.03 -3.62
C ARG A 74 9.11 14.43 -2.26
N LYS A 75 9.54 15.67 -2.14
CA LYS A 75 10.08 16.23 -0.90
C LYS A 75 8.99 16.47 0.16
N ALA A 76 7.77 16.75 -0.26
CA ALA A 76 6.61 16.90 0.62
C ALA A 76 5.55 15.84 0.27
N ARG A 77 5.25 14.95 1.24
CA ARG A 77 4.52 13.67 1.08
C ARG A 77 3.20 13.78 0.31
N PHE A 78 2.43 14.84 0.48
CA PHE A 78 1.12 15.01 -0.17
C PHE A 78 1.05 16.27 -1.06
N LYS A 79 2.18 16.94 -1.32
CA LYS A 79 2.19 18.16 -2.11
C LYS A 79 2.56 17.85 -3.56
N LYS A 80 1.59 17.96 -4.46
CA LYS A 80 1.86 17.93 -5.92
C LYS A 80 2.83 19.05 -6.29
N GLY A 81 3.76 18.77 -7.21
CA GLY A 81 4.78 19.73 -7.65
C GLY A 81 6.02 19.79 -6.73
N SER A 82 6.17 18.85 -5.79
CA SER A 82 7.34 18.78 -4.91
C SER A 82 8.40 17.76 -5.36
N GLY A 83 8.11 16.93 -6.37
CA GLY A 83 8.98 15.93 -6.93
C GLY A 83 9.45 16.24 -8.35
N LEU A 84 10.18 15.30 -8.93
CA LEU A 84 10.63 15.37 -10.34
C LEU A 84 9.50 14.80 -11.23
N PRO A 85 8.96 15.58 -12.17
CA PRO A 85 7.87 15.12 -13.03
C PRO A 85 8.39 14.18 -14.12
N LEU A 86 7.76 13.01 -14.23
CA LEU A 86 7.91 12.09 -15.34
C LEU A 86 6.63 12.11 -16.18
N ARG A 87 6.73 12.49 -17.44
CA ARG A 87 5.59 12.53 -18.37
C ARG A 87 5.41 11.20 -19.07
N ILE A 88 4.87 10.25 -18.38
CA ILE A 88 4.53 8.92 -18.88
C ILE A 88 3.10 8.57 -18.44
N PRO A 89 2.35 7.78 -19.22
CA PRO A 89 1.08 7.24 -18.77
C PRO A 89 1.29 6.30 -17.57
N VAL A 90 0.61 6.60 -16.47
CA VAL A 90 0.62 5.78 -15.26
C VAL A 90 -0.81 5.54 -14.77
N ILE A 91 -1.04 4.46 -14.05
CA ILE A 91 -2.23 4.33 -13.22
C ILE A 91 -2.05 5.29 -12.05
N GLU A 92 -3.03 6.17 -11.84
CA GLU A 92 -2.98 7.14 -10.76
C GLU A 92 -3.19 6.44 -9.41
N MET A 93 -2.25 6.66 -8.51
CA MET A 93 -2.29 6.09 -7.17
C MET A 93 -1.61 6.99 -6.15
N VAL A 94 -1.98 6.84 -4.90
CA VAL A 94 -1.23 7.40 -3.78
C VAL A 94 -0.44 6.29 -3.11
N GLU A 95 0.85 6.53 -2.91
CA GLU A 95 1.72 5.66 -2.14
C GLU A 95 1.96 6.24 -0.74
N ILE A 96 1.91 5.36 0.24
CA ILE A 96 2.07 5.68 1.66
C ILE A 96 3.22 4.83 2.17
N GLY A 97 4.22 5.44 2.82
CA GLY A 97 5.28 4.73 3.51
C GLY A 97 4.76 4.07 4.80
N ALA A 98 3.79 3.18 4.65
CA ALA A 98 3.19 2.39 5.71
C ALA A 98 3.01 0.97 5.22
N GLY A 99 3.66 0.02 5.88
CA GLY A 99 3.61 -1.41 5.57
C GLY A 99 3.95 -2.20 6.82
N GLY A 100 3.84 -3.52 6.77
CA GLY A 100 4.07 -4.39 7.93
C GLY A 100 5.43 -4.17 8.62
N GLY A 101 6.48 -3.85 7.85
CA GLY A 101 7.82 -3.56 8.36
C GLY A 101 8.04 -2.10 8.79
N SER A 102 7.04 -1.21 8.70
CA SER A 102 7.22 0.18 9.14
C SER A 102 7.51 0.25 10.63
N ILE A 103 8.57 0.99 10.97
CA ILE A 103 9.07 1.11 12.34
C ILE A 103 8.19 2.06 13.12
N ALA A 104 7.79 1.64 14.31
CA ALA A 104 7.09 2.48 15.28
C ALA A 104 8.08 3.10 16.29
N ARG A 105 7.86 4.37 16.63
CA ARG A 105 8.71 5.10 17.59
C ARG A 105 7.93 6.18 18.32
N VAL A 106 8.46 6.63 19.44
CA VAL A 106 7.96 7.79 20.17
C VAL A 106 8.72 9.03 19.69
N ASN A 107 8.01 10.07 19.29
CA ASN A 107 8.60 11.33 18.86
C ASN A 107 8.90 12.25 20.07
N LYS A 108 9.44 13.45 19.81
CA LYS A 108 9.79 14.45 20.86
C LYS A 108 8.59 15.03 21.61
N LEU A 109 7.38 14.76 21.16
CA LEU A 109 6.11 15.19 21.76
C LEU A 109 5.39 14.04 22.48
N ASP A 110 6.11 12.96 22.78
CA ASP A 110 5.58 11.74 23.41
C ASP A 110 4.41 11.11 22.64
N GLN A 111 4.43 11.23 21.30
CA GLN A 111 3.44 10.62 20.42
C GLN A 111 4.03 9.41 19.72
N ILE A 112 3.25 8.35 19.58
CA ILE A 112 3.60 7.21 18.76
C ILE A 112 3.46 7.60 17.30
N ILE A 113 4.50 7.35 16.51
CA ILE A 113 4.50 7.53 15.05
C ILE A 113 4.95 6.24 14.37
N THR A 114 4.45 5.97 13.17
CA THR A 114 4.81 4.80 12.36
C THR A 114 5.38 5.24 11.03
N GLY A 115 6.46 4.59 10.58
CA GLY A 115 7.15 4.94 9.34
C GLY A 115 7.75 6.36 9.36
N PRO A 116 8.21 6.88 8.17
CA PRO A 116 8.29 6.17 6.88
C PRO A 116 9.37 5.08 6.84
N ASP A 117 10.28 5.04 7.84
CA ASP A 117 11.36 4.07 7.88
C ASP A 117 10.80 2.66 8.04
N SER A 118 11.37 1.70 7.32
CA SER A 118 11.01 0.29 7.36
C SER A 118 12.20 -0.56 7.82
N ALA A 119 11.94 -1.58 8.62
CA ALA A 119 12.94 -2.58 8.99
C ALA A 119 13.30 -3.50 7.80
N GLY A 120 12.56 -3.42 6.70
CA GLY A 120 12.75 -4.30 5.54
C GLY A 120 12.48 -5.77 5.87
N SER A 121 13.15 -6.64 5.13
CA SER A 121 13.10 -8.09 5.37
C SER A 121 14.32 -8.61 6.13
N ASN A 122 15.41 -7.85 6.17
CA ASN A 122 16.64 -8.17 6.88
C ASN A 122 17.22 -6.87 7.50
N PRO A 123 17.33 -6.76 8.83
CA PRO A 123 16.95 -7.78 9.81
C PRO A 123 15.45 -8.03 9.93
N GLY A 124 14.60 -7.12 9.43
CA GLY A 124 13.15 -7.21 9.48
C GLY A 124 12.54 -6.84 10.84
N PRO A 125 11.23 -7.10 11.01
CA PRO A 125 10.54 -7.01 12.29
C PRO A 125 11.27 -7.76 13.41
N ALA A 126 11.17 -7.28 14.66
CA ALA A 126 11.80 -7.93 15.80
C ALA A 126 11.34 -9.39 15.95
N CYS A 127 10.08 -9.67 15.67
CA CYS A 127 9.51 -11.02 15.72
C CYS A 127 10.13 -12.01 14.73
N TYR A 128 10.88 -11.57 13.72
CA TYR A 128 11.55 -12.48 12.77
C TYR A 128 12.79 -13.16 13.35
N SER A 129 13.24 -12.73 14.52
CA SER A 129 14.40 -13.30 15.22
C SER A 129 15.73 -13.19 14.46
N ASN A 130 15.82 -12.26 13.51
CA ASN A 130 17.01 -12.01 12.68
C ASN A 130 17.86 -10.83 13.17
N GLY A 131 17.72 -10.44 14.45
CA GLY A 131 18.48 -9.33 15.04
C GLY A 131 17.82 -7.95 14.88
N GLY A 132 16.57 -7.88 14.49
CA GLY A 132 15.79 -6.63 14.50
C GLY A 132 15.42 -6.21 15.92
N ASP A 133 15.71 -4.95 16.31
CA ASP A 133 15.47 -4.41 17.66
C ASP A 133 14.35 -3.35 17.68
N ASN A 134 13.94 -2.87 16.52
CA ASN A 134 12.90 -1.84 16.42
C ASN A 134 11.52 -2.48 16.30
N PRO A 135 10.52 -2.00 17.05
CA PRO A 135 9.16 -2.47 16.91
C PRO A 135 8.58 -2.02 15.58
N THR A 136 7.86 -2.92 14.92
CA THR A 136 7.19 -2.67 13.64
C THR A 136 5.68 -2.88 13.75
N ILE A 137 4.95 -2.58 12.68
CA ILE A 137 3.52 -2.89 12.58
C ILE A 137 3.30 -4.41 12.67
N THR A 138 4.15 -5.23 12.03
CA THR A 138 4.07 -6.70 12.14
C THR A 138 4.23 -7.19 13.59
N ASP A 139 5.15 -6.58 14.36
CA ASP A 139 5.30 -6.91 15.79
C ASP A 139 4.05 -6.56 16.58
N ALA A 140 3.46 -5.39 16.31
CA ALA A 140 2.22 -4.96 16.94
C ALA A 140 1.06 -5.90 16.61
N ASP A 141 0.87 -6.23 15.33
CA ASP A 141 -0.19 -7.14 14.88
C ASP A 141 -0.05 -8.56 15.44
N LEU A 142 1.19 -9.03 15.62
CA LEU A 142 1.47 -10.30 16.30
C LEU A 142 1.11 -10.25 17.79
N VAL A 143 1.45 -9.16 18.50
CA VAL A 143 1.16 -9.01 19.93
C VAL A 143 -0.33 -8.94 20.20
N ILE A 144 -1.10 -8.21 19.37
CA ILE A 144 -2.56 -8.11 19.50
C ILE A 144 -3.33 -9.31 18.91
N GLY A 145 -2.63 -10.28 18.31
CA GLY A 145 -3.21 -11.53 17.83
C GLY A 145 -3.86 -11.47 16.45
N LYS A 146 -3.58 -10.43 15.65
CA LYS A 146 -3.99 -10.39 14.23
C LYS A 146 -3.21 -11.40 13.37
N ILE A 147 -1.99 -11.76 13.79
CA ILE A 147 -1.11 -12.72 13.10
C ILE A 147 -0.99 -13.98 13.96
N ASP A 148 -1.19 -15.15 13.34
CA ASP A 148 -0.88 -16.45 13.92
C ASP A 148 0.62 -16.75 13.70
N ALA A 149 1.38 -16.85 14.81
CA ALA A 149 2.82 -17.02 14.78
C ALA A 149 3.26 -18.27 14.00
N ASP A 150 2.51 -19.36 14.14
CA ASP A 150 2.86 -20.68 13.59
C ASP A 150 2.48 -20.82 12.10
N LYS A 151 1.64 -19.91 11.57
CA LYS A 151 1.14 -19.97 10.19
C LYS A 151 1.68 -18.87 9.29
N PHE A 152 2.55 -18.03 9.79
CA PHE A 152 3.10 -16.92 9.01
C PHE A 152 3.92 -17.45 7.82
N ALA A 153 3.75 -16.80 6.65
CA ALA A 153 4.37 -17.20 5.39
C ALA A 153 4.17 -18.70 5.04
N GLY A 154 3.01 -19.27 5.40
CA GLY A 154 2.73 -20.68 5.20
C GLY A 154 3.52 -21.62 6.12
N GLY A 155 3.88 -21.15 7.33
CA GLY A 155 4.67 -21.90 8.30
C GLY A 155 6.16 -21.98 7.96
N LYS A 156 6.66 -21.10 7.08
CA LYS A 156 8.09 -21.07 6.71
C LYS A 156 8.93 -20.14 7.58
N ILE A 157 8.29 -19.28 8.32
CA ILE A 157 8.94 -18.31 9.22
C ILE A 157 8.26 -18.41 10.57
N ASP A 158 9.00 -18.83 11.58
CA ASP A 158 8.54 -18.86 12.95
C ASP A 158 8.66 -17.46 13.56
N LEU A 159 7.54 -16.93 14.04
CA LEU A 159 7.53 -15.61 14.66
C LEU A 159 7.66 -15.69 16.17
N SER A 160 8.58 -14.92 16.74
CA SER A 160 8.74 -14.78 18.19
C SER A 160 7.87 -13.66 18.76
N LYS A 161 6.79 -14.03 19.45
CA LYS A 161 5.95 -13.06 20.18
C LYS A 161 6.70 -12.39 21.33
N GLU A 162 7.70 -13.06 21.90
CA GLU A 162 8.53 -12.52 22.95
C GLU A 162 9.40 -11.37 22.43
N PHE A 163 10.10 -11.54 21.31
CA PHE A 163 10.90 -10.47 20.72
C PHE A 163 10.04 -9.28 20.31
N ALA A 164 8.84 -9.51 19.74
CA ALA A 164 7.90 -8.46 19.45
C ALA A 164 7.51 -7.66 20.69
N LYS A 165 7.15 -8.35 21.78
CA LYS A 165 6.82 -7.70 23.06
C LYS A 165 7.98 -6.91 23.62
N ASN A 166 9.19 -7.49 23.65
CA ASN A 166 10.38 -6.83 24.16
C ASN A 166 10.72 -5.56 23.36
N ALA A 167 10.63 -5.61 22.03
CA ALA A 167 10.86 -4.44 21.19
C ALA A 167 9.86 -3.31 21.46
N ILE A 168 8.56 -3.64 21.55
CA ILE A 168 7.50 -2.66 21.85
C ILE A 168 7.67 -2.11 23.27
N THR A 169 7.96 -2.95 24.26
CA THR A 169 8.14 -2.53 25.66
C THR A 169 9.27 -1.53 25.76
N LYS A 170 10.47 -1.89 25.33
CA LYS A 170 11.69 -1.06 25.41
C LYS A 170 11.56 0.27 24.67
N ASN A 171 10.97 0.26 23.48
CA ASN A 171 10.99 1.44 22.61
C ASN A 171 9.78 2.35 22.77
N ILE A 172 8.67 1.85 23.31
CA ILE A 172 7.40 2.59 23.36
C ILE A 172 6.77 2.54 24.75
N SER A 173 6.49 1.34 25.29
CA SER A 173 5.73 1.18 26.53
C SER A 173 6.40 1.84 27.73
N ASP A 174 7.70 1.60 27.91
CA ASP A 174 8.48 2.16 29.01
C ASP A 174 8.59 3.69 28.91
N LYS A 175 8.71 4.23 27.70
CA LYS A 175 8.80 5.68 27.48
C LYS A 175 7.50 6.41 27.77
N LEU A 176 6.36 5.77 27.48
CA LEU A 176 5.03 6.36 27.62
C LEU A 176 4.31 5.91 28.91
N ASN A 177 4.94 5.02 29.68
CA ASN A 177 4.36 4.41 30.88
C ASN A 177 2.98 3.79 30.63
N ILE A 178 2.86 2.98 29.54
CA ILE A 178 1.65 2.27 29.16
C ILE A 178 1.93 0.76 29.02
N LYS A 179 0.87 -0.06 29.06
CA LYS A 179 1.00 -1.51 28.85
C LYS A 179 1.42 -1.82 27.42
N THR A 180 2.20 -2.89 27.24
CA THR A 180 2.71 -3.34 25.93
C THR A 180 1.57 -3.62 24.94
N GLU A 181 0.49 -4.25 25.39
CA GLU A 181 -0.68 -4.53 24.56
C GLU A 181 -1.39 -3.23 24.12
N THR A 182 -1.43 -2.22 25.00
CA THR A 182 -1.98 -0.89 24.67
C THR A 182 -1.11 -0.19 23.63
N ALA A 183 0.22 -0.27 23.78
CA ALA A 183 1.16 0.28 22.80
C ALA A 183 1.02 -0.40 21.44
N ALA A 184 0.92 -1.73 21.41
CA ALA A 184 0.71 -2.50 20.19
C ALA A 184 -0.61 -2.14 19.49
N LEU A 185 -1.70 -2.00 20.25
CA LEU A 185 -2.99 -1.57 19.69
C LEU A 185 -2.89 -0.14 19.12
N ALA A 186 -2.22 0.77 19.82
CA ALA A 186 -2.02 2.14 19.35
C ALA A 186 -1.21 2.20 18.05
N ILE A 187 -0.15 1.39 17.93
CA ILE A 187 0.64 1.28 16.68
C ILE A 187 -0.26 0.87 15.51
N SER A 188 -1.05 -0.20 15.70
CA SER A 188 -1.94 -0.71 14.66
C SER A 188 -3.03 0.30 14.29
N GLU A 189 -3.60 1.00 15.28
CA GLU A 189 -4.65 2.02 15.04
C GLU A 189 -4.10 3.26 14.31
N ILE A 190 -2.88 3.70 14.63
CA ILE A 190 -2.23 4.83 13.96
C ILE A 190 -1.96 4.54 12.50
N VAL A 191 -1.52 3.33 12.16
CA VAL A 191 -1.31 2.98 10.75
C VAL A 191 -2.64 2.89 10.00
N ASP A 192 -3.69 2.33 10.61
CA ASP A 192 -5.03 2.26 10.04
C ASP A 192 -5.59 3.65 9.77
N GLU A 193 -5.37 4.62 10.69
CA GLU A 193 -5.76 6.01 10.51
C GLU A 193 -4.97 6.69 9.39
N THR A 194 -3.66 6.47 9.35
CA THR A 194 -2.79 7.05 8.31
C THR A 194 -3.24 6.59 6.91
N MET A 195 -3.52 5.31 6.75
CA MET A 195 -4.00 4.74 5.49
C MET A 195 -5.39 5.25 5.11
N SER A 196 -6.31 5.33 6.09
CA SER A 196 -7.65 5.84 5.88
C SER A 196 -7.65 7.31 5.47
N ASN A 197 -6.81 8.12 6.10
CA ASN A 197 -6.67 9.54 5.75
C ASN A 197 -6.09 9.71 4.34
N ALA A 198 -5.08 8.95 3.96
CA ALA A 198 -4.53 9.01 2.62
C ALA A 198 -5.55 8.58 1.56
N ALA A 199 -6.32 7.51 1.82
CA ALA A 199 -7.40 7.08 0.95
C ALA A 199 -8.48 8.15 0.79
N ARG A 200 -8.86 8.78 1.89
CA ARG A 200 -9.88 9.85 1.89
C ARG A 200 -9.40 11.05 1.09
N VAL A 201 -8.19 11.54 1.36
CA VAL A 201 -7.61 12.68 0.64
C VAL A 201 -7.52 12.39 -0.84
N HIS A 202 -6.94 11.26 -1.23
CA HIS A 202 -6.81 10.87 -2.64
C HIS A 202 -8.16 10.77 -3.34
N THR A 203 -9.16 10.17 -2.69
CA THR A 203 -10.51 10.03 -3.25
C THR A 203 -11.19 11.39 -3.46
N VAL A 204 -11.06 12.30 -2.48
CA VAL A 204 -11.62 13.66 -2.55
C VAL A 204 -10.91 14.51 -3.61
N GLU A 205 -9.58 14.42 -3.71
CA GLU A 205 -8.81 15.12 -4.76
C GLU A 205 -9.20 14.71 -6.18
N GLN A 206 -9.69 13.48 -6.34
CA GLN A 206 -10.26 12.98 -7.61
C GLN A 206 -11.74 13.35 -7.80
N GLY A 207 -12.32 14.13 -6.90
CA GLY A 207 -13.73 14.54 -6.97
C GLY A 207 -14.73 13.45 -6.57
N HIS A 208 -14.31 12.48 -5.78
CA HIS A 208 -15.11 11.32 -5.41
C HIS A 208 -15.37 11.21 -3.91
N GLU A 209 -16.37 10.42 -3.53
CA GLU A 209 -16.68 10.06 -2.15
C GLU A 209 -16.19 8.63 -1.84
N THR A 210 -15.83 8.35 -0.59
CA THR A 210 -15.37 7.03 -0.15
C THR A 210 -16.51 6.08 0.22
N SER A 211 -17.58 6.60 0.84
CA SER A 211 -18.60 5.80 1.52
C SER A 211 -19.44 4.89 0.61
N ASN A 212 -19.56 5.22 -0.66
CA ASN A 212 -20.39 4.48 -1.64
C ASN A 212 -19.56 3.51 -2.51
N ARG A 213 -18.36 3.16 -2.07
CA ARG A 213 -17.42 2.31 -2.80
C ARG A 213 -17.30 0.91 -2.20
N THR A 214 -16.77 -0.01 -2.99
CA THR A 214 -16.28 -1.29 -2.50
C THR A 214 -14.77 -1.19 -2.30
N LEU A 215 -14.26 -1.69 -1.18
CA LEU A 215 -12.82 -1.75 -0.91
C LEU A 215 -12.29 -3.13 -1.29
N ILE A 216 -11.31 -3.19 -2.18
CA ILE A 216 -10.64 -4.44 -2.58
C ILE A 216 -9.24 -4.42 -2.00
N GLY A 217 -8.93 -5.35 -1.08
CA GLY A 217 -7.66 -5.39 -0.36
C GLY A 217 -6.82 -6.60 -0.70
N PHE A 218 -5.54 -6.37 -0.99
CA PHE A 218 -4.53 -7.40 -1.25
C PHE A 218 -3.13 -6.91 -0.87
N GLY A 219 -2.14 -7.76 -1.04
CA GLY A 219 -0.82 -7.60 -0.43
C GLY A 219 -0.72 -8.38 0.89
N GLY A 220 0.50 -8.60 1.36
CA GLY A 220 0.74 -9.45 2.53
C GLY A 220 0.16 -8.92 3.84
N ALA A 221 0.02 -7.59 3.98
CA ALA A 221 -0.45 -6.95 5.21
C ALA A 221 -1.90 -6.41 5.10
N ALA A 222 -2.39 -6.07 3.91
CA ALA A 222 -3.70 -5.45 3.74
C ALA A 222 -4.86 -6.23 4.40
N PRO A 223 -4.95 -7.56 4.32
CA PRO A 223 -6.04 -8.31 4.95
C PRO A 223 -6.16 -8.10 6.47
N LEU A 224 -5.06 -7.76 7.16
CA LEU A 224 -5.02 -7.51 8.61
C LEU A 224 -5.61 -6.15 9.01
N HIS A 225 -5.63 -5.21 8.08
CA HIS A 225 -5.96 -3.79 8.32
C HIS A 225 -7.25 -3.34 7.63
N ILE A 226 -7.61 -4.00 6.53
CA ILE A 226 -8.68 -3.53 5.62
C ILE A 226 -10.04 -3.35 6.29
N SER A 227 -10.39 -4.18 7.26
CA SER A 227 -11.67 -4.05 7.99
C SER A 227 -11.74 -2.73 8.75
N ARG A 228 -10.65 -2.40 9.46
CA ARG A 228 -10.57 -1.16 10.22
C ARG A 228 -10.49 0.08 9.32
N VAL A 229 -9.75 -0.03 8.22
CA VAL A 229 -9.71 1.02 7.18
C VAL A 229 -11.11 1.25 6.58
N ALA A 230 -11.85 0.19 6.28
CA ALA A 230 -13.22 0.29 5.75
C ALA A 230 -14.17 1.00 6.73
N GLU A 231 -14.11 0.67 8.02
CA GLU A 231 -14.90 1.36 9.06
C GLU A 231 -14.60 2.87 9.07
N LYS A 232 -13.33 3.25 9.07
CA LYS A 232 -12.89 4.66 9.07
C LYS A 232 -13.30 5.40 7.80
N LEU A 233 -13.35 4.73 6.67
CA LEU A 233 -13.82 5.26 5.38
C LEU A 233 -15.34 5.19 5.21
N ARG A 234 -16.05 4.55 6.15
CA ARG A 234 -17.49 4.26 6.09
C ARG A 234 -17.87 3.43 4.86
N VAL A 235 -16.97 2.56 4.43
CA VAL A 235 -17.19 1.60 3.34
C VAL A 235 -17.89 0.37 3.89
N LYS A 236 -18.95 -0.08 3.22
CA LYS A 236 -19.79 -1.20 3.68
C LYS A 236 -19.42 -2.56 3.11
N LYS A 237 -18.65 -2.56 2.01
CA LYS A 237 -18.30 -3.80 1.29
C LYS A 237 -16.79 -3.92 1.12
N ILE A 238 -16.25 -5.04 1.59
CA ILE A 238 -14.84 -5.39 1.46
C ILE A 238 -14.74 -6.68 0.65
N ILE A 239 -13.74 -6.74 -0.22
CA ILE A 239 -13.39 -7.94 -0.97
C ILE A 239 -11.90 -8.22 -0.74
N ILE A 240 -11.60 -9.42 -0.29
CA ILE A 240 -10.23 -9.94 -0.22
C ILE A 240 -10.17 -11.08 -1.23
N PRO A 241 -9.43 -10.92 -2.34
CA PRO A 241 -9.37 -11.96 -3.37
C PRO A 241 -8.56 -13.16 -2.90
N THR A 242 -8.83 -14.31 -3.51
CA THR A 242 -7.96 -15.48 -3.40
C THR A 242 -6.54 -15.10 -3.83
N ASN A 243 -5.52 -15.60 -3.11
CA ASN A 243 -4.12 -15.24 -3.34
C ASN A 243 -3.81 -13.75 -3.11
N ALA A 244 -4.52 -13.10 -2.19
CA ALA A 244 -4.32 -11.68 -1.87
C ALA A 244 -2.86 -11.32 -1.62
N SER A 245 -2.08 -12.18 -0.95
CA SER A 245 -0.66 -11.94 -0.65
C SER A 245 0.23 -11.74 -1.87
N VAL A 246 -0.17 -12.26 -3.03
CA VAL A 246 0.54 -12.13 -4.33
C VAL A 246 -0.32 -11.43 -5.38
N GLY A 247 -1.25 -10.59 -4.94
CA GLY A 247 -2.26 -9.97 -5.79
C GLY A 247 -1.69 -9.23 -6.99
N SER A 248 -0.63 -8.44 -6.81
CA SER A 248 0.02 -7.71 -7.90
C SER A 248 0.58 -8.65 -8.97
N ALA A 249 1.12 -9.83 -8.59
CA ALA A 249 1.59 -10.83 -9.54
C ALA A 249 0.43 -11.44 -10.35
N VAL A 250 -0.71 -11.69 -9.70
CA VAL A 250 -1.94 -12.15 -10.39
C VAL A 250 -2.41 -11.09 -11.40
N GLY A 251 -2.33 -9.82 -11.06
CA GLY A 251 -2.65 -8.72 -11.95
C GLY A 251 -1.76 -8.66 -13.20
N PHE A 252 -0.47 -8.99 -13.09
CA PHE A 252 0.41 -9.10 -14.26
C PHE A 252 -0.09 -10.14 -15.28
N LEU A 253 -0.63 -11.27 -14.81
CA LEU A 253 -1.18 -12.30 -15.68
C LEU A 253 -2.49 -11.88 -16.36
N LYS A 254 -3.19 -10.90 -15.81
CA LYS A 254 -4.45 -10.36 -16.33
C LYS A 254 -4.26 -9.09 -17.17
N ALA A 255 -3.05 -8.54 -17.23
CA ALA A 255 -2.78 -7.29 -17.92
C ALA A 255 -2.99 -7.41 -19.43
N PRO A 256 -3.73 -6.48 -20.06
CA PRO A 256 -3.96 -6.49 -21.50
C PRO A 256 -2.67 -6.11 -22.27
N VAL A 257 -2.53 -6.62 -23.49
CA VAL A 257 -1.53 -6.11 -24.44
C VAL A 257 -1.95 -4.73 -24.91
N GLY A 258 -1.03 -3.76 -24.82
CA GLY A 258 -1.32 -2.38 -25.21
C GLY A 258 -0.27 -1.82 -26.15
N TYR A 259 -0.74 -1.00 -27.08
CA TYR A 259 0.12 -0.18 -27.93
C TYR A 259 -0.13 1.28 -27.60
N GLU A 260 0.94 2.05 -27.46
CA GLU A 260 0.87 3.45 -27.15
C GLU A 260 1.51 4.25 -28.28
N VAL A 261 0.76 5.21 -28.80
CA VAL A 261 1.23 6.16 -29.79
C VAL A 261 1.11 7.56 -29.22
N VAL A 262 2.22 8.27 -29.09
CA VAL A 262 2.27 9.66 -28.65
C VAL A 262 2.51 10.55 -29.86
N LYS A 263 1.63 11.54 -30.09
CA LYS A 263 1.80 12.57 -31.11
C LYS A 263 1.73 13.95 -30.47
N SER A 264 2.69 14.80 -30.78
CA SER A 264 2.60 16.22 -30.45
C SER A 264 1.80 16.95 -31.52
N LEU A 265 0.74 17.65 -31.10
CA LEU A 265 -0.02 18.53 -31.95
C LEU A 265 0.28 19.97 -31.54
N SER A 266 0.78 20.77 -32.47
CA SER A 266 0.93 22.21 -32.28
C SER A 266 -0.37 22.89 -32.80
N LEU A 267 -1.06 23.63 -31.95
CA LEU A 267 -2.26 24.39 -32.27
C LEU A 267 -1.92 25.82 -32.75
N ILE A 268 -0.62 26.14 -32.87
CA ILE A 268 -0.18 27.52 -33.26
C ILE A 268 -0.50 27.84 -34.69
N HIS A 269 -0.78 26.86 -35.52
CA HIS A 269 -1.05 27.03 -36.96
C HIS A 269 -2.46 26.54 -37.39
N ILE A 270 -3.40 26.52 -36.47
CA ILE A 270 -4.81 26.25 -36.80
C ILE A 270 -5.61 27.54 -36.84
#